data_b99136718fef3f5898b0570ac44ffa9f
#
_entry.id   b99136718fef3f5898b0570ac44ffa9f
#
_cell.length_a   1.000
_cell.length_b   1.000
_cell.length_c   1.000
_cell.angle_alpha   90.00
_cell.angle_beta   90.00
_cell.angle_gamma   90.00
#
_symmetry.space_group_name_H-M   'P 1'
#
loop_
_entity.id
_entity.type
_entity.pdbx_description
1 polymer ?
#
loop_
_entity_poly.entity_id
_entity_poly.type
_entity_poly.pdbx_seq_one_letter_code
_entity_poly.pdbx_strand_id
1 'polypeptide(L)'
;MAQLRMFQVDAFTKTRFAGNPAAVVLLDTWLPDAVLTAIAAENNLAETAFLVATAQDGYELRWFTPTSEVPLCGHATLASALVLADEIGLSPPFRFHTRKSGTLQVDRSETGYSMRLPRRTVVPGGDPAEIAAVLGIPVLETRFVPVDGDDMVLAVVADEGALMAMRPDI
;
A
#
# COMPACT_ATOMS: atom_id res chain seq x y z
N MET A 1 18.09 -2.91 24.50
CA MET A 1 16.95 -2.70 23.58
C MET A 1 17.45 -2.89 22.17
N ALA A 2 16.77 -3.64 21.33
CA ALA A 2 17.14 -3.76 19.93
C ALA A 2 16.84 -2.42 19.22
N GLN A 3 17.77 -1.95 18.40
CA GLN A 3 17.62 -0.77 17.57
C GLN A 3 17.13 -1.23 16.20
N LEU A 4 16.00 -0.68 15.72
CA LEU A 4 15.45 -0.96 14.41
C LEU A 4 15.80 0.17 13.43
N ARG A 5 16.13 -0.19 12.19
CA ARG A 5 16.31 0.77 11.10
C ARG A 5 14.95 1.05 10.49
N MET A 6 14.52 2.31 10.52
CA MET A 6 13.26 2.74 9.95
C MET A 6 13.48 3.92 9.01
N PHE A 7 12.78 3.94 7.91
CA PHE A 7 12.79 4.99 6.89
C PHE A 7 11.36 5.44 6.62
N GLN A 8 11.16 6.74 6.41
CA GLN A 8 9.88 7.26 5.91
C GLN A 8 10.06 7.72 4.47
N VAL A 9 9.20 7.25 3.59
CA VAL A 9 9.26 7.48 2.16
C VAL A 9 7.91 7.98 1.64
N ASP A 10 7.93 9.07 0.88
CA ASP A 10 6.77 9.55 0.14
C ASP A 10 6.73 8.86 -1.23
N ALA A 11 5.82 7.89 -1.40
CA ALA A 11 5.64 7.22 -2.69
C ALA A 11 4.91 8.11 -3.70
N PHE A 12 5.07 7.80 -5.01
CA PHE A 12 4.43 8.45 -6.16
C PHE A 12 4.84 9.92 -6.41
N THR A 13 5.91 10.40 -5.81
CA THR A 13 6.35 11.78 -5.99
C THR A 13 7.86 11.89 -6.07
N LYS A 14 8.34 13.02 -6.61
CA LYS A 14 9.75 13.48 -6.52
C LYS A 14 9.88 14.69 -5.59
N THR A 15 8.76 15.20 -5.10
CA THR A 15 8.70 16.37 -4.22
C THR A 15 8.41 15.90 -2.80
N ARG A 16 9.23 16.33 -1.84
CA ARG A 16 9.02 16.01 -0.42
C ARG A 16 7.65 16.51 0.06
N PHE A 17 6.99 15.72 0.90
CA PHE A 17 5.71 16.02 1.52
C PHE A 17 4.51 16.11 0.55
N ALA A 18 4.67 15.60 -0.68
CA ALA A 18 3.64 15.66 -1.72
C ALA A 18 3.23 14.28 -2.24
N GLY A 19 3.64 13.21 -1.57
CA GLY A 19 3.33 11.83 -1.93
C GLY A 19 2.43 11.12 -0.93
N ASN A 20 2.38 9.80 -1.06
CA ASN A 20 1.73 8.93 -0.08
C ASN A 20 2.80 8.35 0.86
N PRO A 21 2.87 8.79 2.13
CA PRO A 21 3.91 8.40 3.05
C PRO A 21 3.73 6.96 3.53
N ALA A 22 4.84 6.22 3.61
CA ALA A 22 4.93 4.93 4.26
C ALA A 22 6.18 4.85 5.13
N ALA A 23 6.09 4.20 6.29
CA ALA A 23 7.27 3.78 7.02
C ALA A 23 7.75 2.43 6.48
N VAL A 24 9.06 2.25 6.40
CA VAL A 24 9.73 1.00 6.01
C VAL A 24 10.68 0.60 7.12
N VAL A 25 10.46 -0.57 7.71
CA VAL A 25 11.24 -1.10 8.84
C VAL A 25 11.96 -2.37 8.41
N LEU A 26 13.27 -2.39 8.55
CA LEU A 26 14.08 -3.58 8.27
C LEU A 26 14.29 -4.37 9.55
N LEU A 27 13.95 -5.65 9.50
CA LEU A 27 14.03 -6.59 10.61
C LEU A 27 15.01 -7.73 10.28
N ASP A 28 15.74 -8.20 11.28
CA ASP A 28 16.54 -9.43 11.15
C ASP A 28 15.65 -10.68 11.22
N THR A 29 14.61 -10.63 12.05
CA THR A 29 13.60 -11.69 12.23
C THR A 29 12.24 -11.06 12.56
N TRP A 30 11.16 -11.83 12.33
CA TRP A 30 9.82 -11.36 12.65
C TRP A 30 9.63 -11.10 14.14
N LEU A 31 9.09 -9.93 14.46
CA LEU A 31 8.58 -9.56 15.77
C LEU A 31 7.15 -10.12 15.96
N PRO A 32 6.66 -10.26 17.19
CA PRO A 32 5.25 -10.59 17.45
C PRO A 32 4.31 -9.56 16.79
N ASP A 33 3.17 -10.03 16.26
CA ASP A 33 2.20 -9.20 15.52
C ASP A 33 1.73 -8.00 16.34
N ALA A 34 1.53 -8.15 17.65
CA ALA A 34 1.17 -7.06 18.56
C ALA A 34 2.25 -5.95 18.60
N VAL A 35 3.53 -6.31 18.46
CA VAL A 35 4.63 -5.33 18.42
C VAL A 35 4.66 -4.61 17.09
N LEU A 36 4.45 -5.34 15.98
CA LEU A 36 4.37 -4.74 14.64
C LEU A 36 3.21 -3.73 14.55
N THR A 37 2.04 -4.11 15.07
CA THR A 37 0.88 -3.21 15.15
C THR A 37 1.16 -1.98 16.02
N ALA A 38 1.81 -2.16 17.18
CA ALA A 38 2.16 -1.04 18.06
C ALA A 38 3.12 -0.05 17.40
N ILE A 39 4.14 -0.55 16.67
CA ILE A 39 5.07 0.29 15.90
C ILE A 39 4.31 1.06 14.81
N ALA A 40 3.42 0.40 14.07
CA ALA A 40 2.61 1.03 13.04
C ALA A 40 1.68 2.10 13.61
N ALA A 41 1.07 1.83 14.77
CA ALA A 41 0.23 2.80 15.50
C ALA A 41 1.03 4.03 15.95
N GLU A 42 2.25 3.84 16.46
CA GLU A 42 3.12 4.94 16.88
C GLU A 42 3.60 5.79 15.71
N ASN A 43 3.91 5.16 14.56
CA ASN A 43 4.27 5.87 13.34
C ASN A 43 3.11 6.74 12.81
N ASN A 44 1.87 6.31 13.05
CA ASN A 44 0.64 7.00 12.64
C ASN A 44 0.63 7.41 11.16
N LEU A 45 1.14 6.53 10.30
CA LEU A 45 1.08 6.64 8.85
C LEU A 45 0.00 5.71 8.30
N ALA A 46 -0.39 5.90 7.05
CA ALA A 46 -1.37 5.02 6.39
C ALA A 46 -0.94 3.55 6.55
N GLU A 47 0.31 3.22 6.19
CA GLU A 47 0.90 1.91 6.41
C GLU A 47 2.38 1.97 6.81
N THR A 48 2.76 1.00 7.62
CA THR A 48 4.15 0.63 7.91
C THR A 48 4.47 -0.71 7.27
N ALA A 49 5.47 -0.75 6.41
CA ALA A 49 6.02 -1.96 5.80
C ALA A 49 7.12 -2.54 6.67
N PHE A 50 7.06 -3.83 6.96
CA PHE A 50 8.10 -4.57 7.66
C PHE A 50 8.70 -5.60 6.73
N LEU A 51 10.04 -5.64 6.66
CA LEU A 51 10.80 -6.52 5.78
C LEU A 51 11.73 -7.40 6.57
N VAL A 52 11.74 -8.69 6.23
CA VAL A 52 12.73 -9.67 6.69
C VAL A 52 13.40 -10.28 5.46
N ALA A 53 14.73 -10.25 5.40
CA ALA A 53 15.47 -10.86 4.29
C ALA A 53 15.27 -12.39 4.27
N THR A 54 15.07 -12.97 3.08
CA THR A 54 14.98 -14.43 2.94
C THR A 54 16.35 -15.03 2.63
N ALA A 55 16.53 -16.30 2.98
CA ALA A 55 17.78 -17.02 2.71
C ALA A 55 18.00 -17.33 1.20
N GLN A 56 16.94 -17.29 0.39
CA GLN A 56 16.98 -17.72 -1.01
C GLN A 56 17.01 -16.55 -1.98
N ASP A 57 15.96 -15.71 -1.96
CA ASP A 57 15.85 -14.57 -2.88
C ASP A 57 14.76 -13.60 -2.40
N GLY A 58 15.11 -12.34 -2.18
CA GLY A 58 14.18 -11.27 -1.85
C GLY A 58 13.89 -11.12 -0.36
N TYR A 59 12.71 -10.64 -0.06
CA TYR A 59 12.27 -10.29 1.27
C TYR A 59 10.87 -10.82 1.54
N GLU A 60 10.61 -11.31 2.73
CA GLU A 60 9.25 -11.39 3.25
C GLU A 60 8.78 -9.97 3.57
N LEU A 61 7.53 -9.64 3.20
CA LEU A 61 6.97 -8.30 3.36
C LEU A 61 5.57 -8.37 3.95
N ARG A 62 5.34 -7.56 4.99
CA ARG A 62 4.05 -7.40 5.65
C ARG A 62 3.76 -5.92 5.85
N TRP A 63 2.49 -5.53 5.77
CA TRP A 63 2.05 -4.15 5.93
C TRP A 63 1.02 -4.04 7.06
N PHE A 64 1.19 -3.02 7.87
CA PHE A 64 0.31 -2.74 9.01
C PHE A 64 -0.19 -1.30 8.92
N THR A 65 -1.51 -1.14 9.03
CA THR A 65 -2.12 0.14 9.42
C THR A 65 -1.91 0.37 10.91
N PRO A 66 -2.28 1.52 11.48
CA PRO A 66 -2.27 1.71 12.92
C PRO A 66 -3.07 0.69 13.73
N THR A 67 -3.98 -0.06 13.11
CA THR A 67 -4.90 -0.97 13.80
C THR A 67 -4.79 -2.44 13.40
N SER A 68 -4.32 -2.75 12.19
CA SER A 68 -4.34 -4.13 11.66
C SER A 68 -3.35 -4.39 10.55
N GLU A 69 -3.02 -5.68 10.32
CA GLU A 69 -2.29 -6.11 9.12
C GLU A 69 -3.20 -6.09 7.89
N VAL A 70 -2.71 -5.56 6.78
CA VAL A 70 -3.42 -5.54 5.50
C VAL A 70 -2.85 -6.55 4.49
N PRO A 71 -3.69 -7.12 3.62
CA PRO A 71 -3.27 -8.19 2.71
C PRO A 71 -2.40 -7.72 1.54
N LEU A 72 -2.48 -6.44 1.19
CA LEU A 72 -1.76 -5.84 0.07
C LEU A 72 -1.66 -4.32 0.25
N CYS A 73 -0.45 -3.76 0.05
CA CYS A 73 -0.24 -2.32 0.00
C CYS A 73 0.76 -1.95 -1.10
N GLY A 74 0.29 -1.26 -2.15
CA GLY A 74 1.11 -0.93 -3.32
C GLY A 74 2.17 0.14 -3.04
N HIS A 75 1.78 1.28 -2.44
CA HIS A 75 2.70 2.38 -2.22
C HIS A 75 3.82 2.03 -1.23
N ALA A 76 3.48 1.31 -0.14
CA ALA A 76 4.48 0.88 0.83
C ALA A 76 5.44 -0.21 0.27
N THR A 77 5.00 -1.01 -0.73
CA THR A 77 5.88 -1.92 -1.47
C THR A 77 6.87 -1.17 -2.34
N LEU A 78 6.43 -0.12 -3.05
CA LEU A 78 7.32 0.74 -3.83
C LEU A 78 8.29 1.52 -2.94
N ALA A 79 7.83 2.02 -1.80
CA ALA A 79 8.68 2.64 -0.78
C ALA A 79 9.75 1.67 -0.28
N SER A 80 9.38 0.40 -0.02
CA SER A 80 10.32 -0.66 0.36
C SER A 80 11.38 -0.91 -0.70
N ALA A 81 11.00 -0.95 -1.97
CA ALA A 81 11.94 -1.11 -3.09
C ALA A 81 12.95 0.06 -3.16
N LEU A 82 12.48 1.29 -2.95
CA LEU A 82 13.35 2.47 -2.91
C LEU A 82 14.36 2.38 -1.75
N VAL A 83 13.92 2.00 -0.55
CA VAL A 83 14.81 1.82 0.61
C VAL A 83 15.86 0.75 0.35
N LEU A 84 15.48 -0.38 -0.27
CA LEU A 84 16.44 -1.42 -0.61
C LEU A 84 17.47 -0.94 -1.65
N ALA A 85 17.06 -0.12 -2.60
CA ALA A 85 17.98 0.44 -3.60
C ALA A 85 18.91 1.51 -3.01
N ASP A 86 18.35 2.52 -2.38
CA ASP A 86 19.07 3.74 -2.05
C ASP A 86 19.81 3.64 -0.70
N GLU A 87 19.25 2.91 0.28
CA GLU A 87 19.80 2.82 1.63
C GLU A 87 20.56 1.52 1.90
N ILE A 88 20.21 0.43 1.19
CA ILE A 88 20.88 -0.86 1.32
C ILE A 88 21.84 -1.11 0.15
N GLY A 89 21.69 -0.40 -0.97
CA GLY A 89 22.55 -0.51 -2.14
C GLY A 89 22.27 -1.74 -3.01
N LEU A 90 21.08 -2.28 -2.95
CA LEU A 90 20.67 -3.43 -3.76
C LEU A 90 20.14 -2.98 -5.13
N SER A 91 20.18 -3.87 -6.10
CA SER A 91 19.66 -3.61 -7.45
C SER A 91 18.39 -4.40 -7.73
N PRO A 92 17.37 -3.80 -8.41
CA PRO A 92 16.19 -4.52 -8.86
C PRO A 92 16.55 -5.61 -9.89
N PRO A 93 15.69 -6.63 -10.10
CA PRO A 93 14.34 -6.72 -9.57
C PRO A 93 14.29 -7.07 -8.08
N PHE A 94 13.41 -6.42 -7.32
CA PHE A 94 13.14 -6.77 -5.94
C PHE A 94 11.95 -7.71 -5.86
N ARG A 95 12.07 -8.80 -5.09
CA ARG A 95 10.99 -9.77 -4.85
C ARG A 95 10.54 -9.71 -3.41
N PHE A 96 9.23 -9.57 -3.24
CA PHE A 96 8.57 -9.49 -1.94
C PHE A 96 7.58 -10.64 -1.79
N HIS A 97 7.87 -11.54 -0.86
CA HIS A 97 7.02 -12.67 -0.54
C HIS A 97 6.01 -12.23 0.51
N THR A 98 4.74 -12.26 0.17
CA THR A 98 3.65 -11.79 1.04
C THR A 98 2.82 -12.94 1.58
N ARG A 99 2.14 -12.75 2.70
CA ARG A 99 1.29 -13.79 3.30
C ARG A 99 0.04 -14.13 2.47
N LYS A 100 -0.55 -13.12 1.79
CA LYS A 100 -1.88 -13.26 1.17
C LYS A 100 -1.92 -12.91 -0.31
N SER A 101 -0.94 -12.16 -0.82
CA SER A 101 -0.97 -11.64 -2.20
C SER A 101 0.10 -12.27 -3.11
N GLY A 102 0.70 -13.38 -2.68
CA GLY A 102 1.76 -14.07 -3.43
C GLY A 102 3.06 -13.26 -3.46
N THR A 103 3.87 -13.49 -4.47
CA THR A 103 5.13 -12.76 -4.65
C THR A 103 4.89 -11.53 -5.52
N LEU A 104 5.21 -10.36 -4.98
CA LEU A 104 5.23 -9.11 -5.73
C LEU A 104 6.64 -8.85 -6.25
N GLN A 105 6.75 -8.36 -7.48
CA GLN A 105 8.02 -7.97 -8.06
C GLN A 105 8.01 -6.49 -8.41
N VAL A 106 9.09 -5.81 -8.03
CA VAL A 106 9.33 -4.41 -8.39
C VAL A 106 10.56 -4.34 -9.28
N ASP A 107 10.37 -3.82 -10.48
CA ASP A 107 11.39 -3.66 -11.51
C ASP A 107 11.80 -2.19 -11.65
N ARG A 108 12.99 -1.94 -12.20
CA ARG A 108 13.37 -0.60 -12.63
C ARG A 108 12.62 -0.23 -13.90
N SER A 109 12.14 1.01 -13.97
CA SER A 109 11.54 1.58 -15.17
C SER A 109 12.27 2.86 -15.58
N GLU A 110 11.96 3.40 -16.74
CA GLU A 110 12.58 4.65 -17.24
C GLU A 110 12.33 5.85 -16.32
N THR A 111 11.17 5.88 -15.66
CA THR A 111 10.74 7.00 -14.80
C THR A 111 10.83 6.72 -13.30
N GLY A 112 11.30 5.52 -12.89
CA GLY A 112 11.38 5.12 -11.49
C GLY A 112 11.26 3.61 -11.31
N TYR A 113 10.21 3.17 -10.66
CA TYR A 113 9.91 1.76 -10.41
C TYR A 113 8.55 1.37 -10.96
N SER A 114 8.43 0.12 -11.41
CA SER A 114 7.17 -0.49 -11.81
C SER A 114 6.90 -1.76 -11.02
N MET A 115 5.64 -2.01 -10.69
CA MET A 115 5.21 -3.19 -9.96
C MET A 115 4.01 -3.83 -10.62
N ARG A 116 4.00 -5.16 -10.68
CA ARG A 116 2.83 -5.93 -11.10
C ARG A 116 2.01 -6.27 -9.88
N LEU A 117 0.75 -5.84 -9.89
CA LEU A 117 -0.24 -6.16 -8.86
C LEU A 117 -1.12 -7.32 -9.29
N PRO A 118 -1.61 -8.15 -8.36
CA PRO A 118 -2.62 -9.15 -8.69
C PRO A 118 -3.88 -8.46 -9.20
N ARG A 119 -4.42 -8.99 -10.31
CA ARG A 119 -5.67 -8.49 -10.89
C ARG A 119 -6.83 -8.85 -9.98
N ARG A 120 -7.65 -7.87 -9.63
CA ARG A 120 -8.91 -8.11 -8.94
C ARG A 120 -10.05 -8.27 -9.92
N THR A 121 -10.99 -9.14 -9.59
CA THR A 121 -12.24 -9.27 -10.34
C THR A 121 -13.14 -8.11 -9.95
N VAL A 122 -13.71 -7.45 -10.95
CA VAL A 122 -14.68 -6.36 -10.77
C VAL A 122 -16.00 -6.87 -11.33
N VAL A 123 -17.06 -6.81 -10.55
CA VAL A 123 -18.39 -7.25 -10.94
C VAL A 123 -19.38 -6.07 -10.93
N PRO A 124 -20.43 -6.07 -11.77
CA PRO A 124 -21.46 -5.06 -11.71
C PRO A 124 -22.12 -5.07 -10.32
N GLY A 125 -22.40 -3.88 -9.76
CA GLY A 125 -23.08 -3.77 -8.48
C GLY A 125 -22.95 -2.40 -7.85
N GLY A 126 -23.74 -2.17 -6.82
CA GLY A 126 -23.89 -0.90 -6.15
C GLY A 126 -24.92 0.00 -6.84
N ASP A 127 -25.51 0.91 -6.06
CA ASP A 127 -26.39 1.97 -6.59
C ASP A 127 -25.57 3.26 -6.72
N PRO A 128 -25.34 3.79 -7.95
CA PRO A 128 -24.64 5.05 -8.12
C PRO A 128 -25.25 6.21 -7.34
N ALA A 129 -26.59 6.21 -7.13
CA ALA A 129 -27.27 7.29 -6.41
C ALA A 129 -26.97 7.24 -4.91
N GLU A 130 -26.93 6.06 -4.30
CA GLU A 130 -26.54 5.89 -2.91
C GLU A 130 -25.08 6.32 -2.69
N ILE A 131 -24.17 5.88 -3.54
CA ILE A 131 -22.77 6.26 -3.44
C ILE A 131 -22.55 7.75 -3.71
N ALA A 132 -23.29 8.34 -4.66
CA ALA A 132 -23.26 9.78 -4.90
C ALA A 132 -23.69 10.59 -3.68
N ALA A 133 -24.71 10.13 -2.95
CA ALA A 133 -25.16 10.78 -1.72
C ALA A 133 -24.07 10.77 -0.63
N VAL A 134 -23.36 9.65 -0.45
CA VAL A 134 -22.26 9.53 0.52
C VAL A 134 -21.05 10.39 0.11
N LEU A 135 -20.68 10.39 -1.17
CA LEU A 135 -19.51 11.12 -1.66
C LEU A 135 -19.76 12.62 -1.86
N GLY A 136 -21.02 13.06 -1.91
CA GLY A 136 -21.42 14.45 -2.16
C GLY A 136 -21.14 14.91 -3.59
N ILE A 137 -20.99 13.99 -4.54
CA ILE A 137 -20.70 14.26 -5.95
C ILE A 137 -21.45 13.28 -6.88
N PRO A 138 -21.71 13.62 -8.16
CA PRO A 138 -22.29 12.71 -9.12
C PRO A 138 -21.37 11.49 -9.37
N VAL A 139 -21.96 10.30 -9.37
CA VAL A 139 -21.31 9.02 -9.70
C VAL A 139 -21.91 8.48 -10.98
N LEU A 140 -21.09 8.14 -11.97
CA LEU A 140 -21.53 7.65 -13.28
C LEU A 140 -21.81 6.15 -13.28
N GLU A 141 -20.98 5.40 -12.58
CA GLU A 141 -21.05 3.95 -12.52
C GLU A 141 -20.49 3.46 -11.18
N THR A 142 -21.05 2.36 -10.68
CA THR A 142 -20.51 1.65 -9.51
C THR A 142 -20.28 0.18 -9.85
N ARG A 143 -19.25 -0.40 -9.24
CA ARG A 143 -18.92 -1.81 -9.34
C ARG A 143 -18.44 -2.33 -7.99
N PHE A 144 -18.68 -3.61 -7.74
CA PHE A 144 -18.08 -4.28 -6.58
C PHE A 144 -16.73 -4.91 -6.94
N VAL A 145 -15.82 -4.84 -6.01
CA VAL A 145 -14.57 -5.59 -6.00
C VAL A 145 -14.63 -6.51 -4.78
N PRO A 146 -15.04 -7.79 -4.97
CA PRO A 146 -15.10 -8.73 -3.86
C PRO A 146 -13.71 -8.90 -3.23
N VAL A 147 -13.62 -8.72 -1.93
CA VAL A 147 -12.41 -8.94 -1.14
C VAL A 147 -12.83 -9.72 0.10
N ASP A 148 -12.09 -10.79 0.44
CA ASP A 148 -12.40 -11.59 1.63
C ASP A 148 -12.48 -10.68 2.88
N GLY A 149 -13.70 -10.47 3.38
CA GLY A 149 -13.99 -9.74 4.60
C GLY A 149 -14.35 -8.25 4.45
N ASP A 150 -14.08 -7.61 3.29
CA ASP A 150 -14.38 -6.19 3.05
C ASP A 150 -14.68 -5.96 1.56
N ASP A 151 -15.96 -5.94 1.19
CA ASP A 151 -16.37 -5.59 -0.16
C ASP A 151 -16.02 -4.12 -0.47
N MET A 152 -15.23 -3.91 -1.52
CA MET A 152 -14.88 -2.57 -1.97
C MET A 152 -15.83 -2.11 -3.07
N VAL A 153 -16.23 -0.84 -3.04
CA VAL A 153 -16.97 -0.21 -4.12
C VAL A 153 -16.03 0.63 -4.97
N LEU A 154 -16.01 0.36 -6.27
CA LEU A 154 -15.37 1.20 -7.25
C LEU A 154 -16.42 2.17 -7.81
N ALA A 155 -16.27 3.46 -7.54
CA ALA A 155 -17.11 4.52 -8.09
C ALA A 155 -16.38 5.21 -9.24
N VAL A 156 -17.05 5.36 -10.39
CA VAL A 156 -16.55 6.10 -11.54
C VAL A 156 -17.18 7.49 -11.54
N VAL A 157 -16.34 8.51 -11.55
CA VAL A 157 -16.73 9.92 -11.60
C VAL A 157 -16.34 10.54 -12.96
N ALA A 158 -16.85 11.72 -13.28
CA ALA A 158 -16.71 12.31 -14.60
C ALA A 158 -15.25 12.69 -14.95
N ASP A 159 -14.56 13.29 -13.97
CA ASP A 159 -13.21 13.82 -14.16
C ASP A 159 -12.52 14.08 -12.81
N GLU A 160 -11.28 14.56 -12.86
CA GLU A 160 -10.49 14.94 -11.70
C GLU A 160 -11.14 16.08 -10.90
N GLY A 161 -11.79 17.03 -11.58
CA GLY A 161 -12.49 18.13 -10.92
C GLY A 161 -13.63 17.64 -10.03
N ALA A 162 -14.40 16.66 -10.50
CA ALA A 162 -15.43 15.99 -9.68
C ALA A 162 -14.81 15.29 -8.47
N LEU A 163 -13.69 14.57 -8.67
CA LEU A 163 -12.98 13.90 -7.57
C LEU A 163 -12.49 14.89 -6.51
N MET A 164 -11.91 16.01 -6.92
CA MET A 164 -11.41 17.05 -6.01
C MET A 164 -12.53 17.81 -5.28
N ALA A 165 -13.73 17.82 -5.85
CA ALA A 165 -14.92 18.43 -5.23
C ALA A 165 -15.60 17.53 -4.18
N MET A 166 -15.16 16.27 -4.04
CA MET A 166 -15.74 15.29 -3.13
C MET A 166 -15.74 15.77 -1.67
N ARG A 167 -16.87 15.58 -1.00
CA ARG A 167 -17.07 15.87 0.43
C ARG A 167 -17.81 14.70 1.06
N PRO A 168 -17.09 13.59 1.31
CA PRO A 168 -17.73 12.40 1.87
C PRO A 168 -18.23 12.67 3.29
N ASP A 169 -19.41 12.15 3.58
CA ASP A 169 -19.98 12.06 4.93
C ASP A 169 -19.55 10.69 5.50
N ILE A 170 -18.45 10.69 6.29
CA ILE A 170 -17.83 9.49 6.87
C ILE A 170 -17.87 9.56 8.38
#